data_71a49a9860b54adb71bdf1303a48bcc2
#
_entry.id   71a49a9860b54adb71bdf1303a48bcc2
#
_cell.length_a   1.000
_cell.length_b   1.000
_cell.length_c   1.000
_cell.angle_alpha   90.00
_cell.angle_beta   90.00
_cell.angle_gamma   90.00
#
_symmetry.space_group_name_H-M   'P 1'
#
loop_
_entity.id
_entity.type
_entity.pdbx_description
1 polymer ?
#
loop_
_entity_poly.entity_id
_entity_poly.type
_entity_poly.pdbx_seq_one_letter_code
_entity_poly.pdbx_strand_id
1 'polypeptide(L)'
;TWTVFILLAFAMILDGYDFMIVNSTNLFVAHTFWPDNPNPGVLMGSLTTWGLLGMVIGGAIGGIVSDRIGRKKMLILAVVFYGAFTLPQAFANDLVFFAVFRLIAGLGVGSCIPIVTTMLSESVPSNRRGLFIGIGQACMVGGWVVAGLIANPICNATTPLLGEFTNEVVYMTT
;
A
#
# COMPACT_ATOMS: atom_id res chain seq x y z
N THR A 1 -20.63 -15.21 -9.69
CA THR A 1 -20.51 -15.01 -8.23
C THR A 1 -19.13 -15.40 -7.71
N TRP A 2 -18.68 -16.64 -7.90
CA TRP A 2 -17.32 -17.07 -7.48
C TRP A 2 -16.20 -16.30 -8.19
N THR A 3 -16.37 -16.00 -9.46
CA THR A 3 -15.40 -15.21 -10.25
C THR A 3 -15.20 -13.81 -9.66
N VAL A 4 -16.29 -13.16 -9.24
CA VAL A 4 -16.20 -11.82 -8.60
C VAL A 4 -15.45 -11.91 -7.27
N PHE A 5 -15.75 -12.93 -6.46
CA PHE A 5 -15.05 -13.15 -5.19
C PHE A 5 -13.55 -13.34 -5.40
N ILE A 6 -13.15 -14.21 -6.33
CA ILE A 6 -11.74 -14.48 -6.62
C ILE A 6 -11.02 -13.20 -7.11
N LEU A 7 -11.65 -12.41 -7.97
CA LEU A 7 -11.08 -11.15 -8.45
C LEU A 7 -10.92 -10.13 -7.31
N LEU A 8 -11.91 -10.01 -6.43
CA LEU A 8 -11.84 -9.10 -5.28
C LEU A 8 -10.80 -9.56 -4.25
N ALA A 9 -10.70 -10.87 -3.99
CA ALA A 9 -9.67 -11.43 -3.11
C ALA A 9 -8.26 -11.19 -3.68
N PHE A 10 -8.10 -11.36 -4.99
CA PHE A 10 -6.83 -11.05 -5.67
C PHE A 10 -6.48 -9.56 -5.60
N ALA A 11 -7.46 -8.68 -5.75
CA ALA A 11 -7.26 -7.24 -5.57
C ALA A 11 -6.78 -6.94 -4.13
N MET A 12 -7.36 -7.56 -3.11
CA MET A 12 -6.92 -7.38 -1.71
C MET A 12 -5.51 -7.90 -1.46
N ILE A 13 -5.08 -8.99 -2.12
CA ILE A 13 -3.69 -9.47 -2.05
C ILE A 13 -2.74 -8.42 -2.66
N LEU A 14 -3.10 -7.85 -3.81
CA LEU A 14 -2.29 -6.82 -4.46
C LEU A 14 -2.20 -5.55 -3.62
N ASP A 15 -3.31 -5.11 -3.01
CA ASP A 15 -3.31 -3.95 -2.11
C ASP A 15 -2.38 -4.19 -0.90
N GLY A 16 -2.45 -5.39 -0.30
CA GLY A 16 -1.55 -5.77 0.80
C GLY A 16 -0.09 -5.82 0.37
N TYR A 17 0.19 -6.45 -0.77
CA TYR A 17 1.53 -6.51 -1.34
C TYR A 17 2.12 -5.12 -1.54
N ASP A 18 1.36 -4.23 -2.14
CA ASP A 18 1.81 -2.88 -2.46
C ASP A 18 2.07 -2.04 -1.20
N PHE A 19 1.19 -2.12 -0.21
CA PHE A 19 1.39 -1.45 1.07
C PHE A 19 2.71 -1.85 1.74
N MET A 20 3.05 -3.14 1.73
CA MET A 20 4.26 -3.65 2.38
C MET A 20 5.51 -3.34 1.57
N ILE A 21 5.49 -3.52 0.24
CA ILE A 21 6.66 -3.27 -0.62
C ILE A 21 7.10 -1.81 -0.54
N VAL A 22 6.14 -0.90 -0.49
CA VAL A 22 6.43 0.53 -0.38
C VAL A 22 7.03 0.87 0.99
N ASN A 23 6.52 0.30 2.08
CA ASN A 23 7.12 0.52 3.39
C ASN A 23 8.57 0.02 3.43
N SER A 24 8.86 -1.11 2.81
CA SER A 24 10.23 -1.62 2.67
C SER A 24 11.11 -0.70 1.83
N THR A 25 10.56 -0.10 0.77
CA THR A 25 11.29 0.82 -0.12
C THR A 25 11.56 2.17 0.55
N ASN A 26 10.72 2.63 1.47
CA ASN A 26 10.89 3.89 2.18
C ASN A 26 12.26 3.99 2.89
N LEU A 27 12.82 2.86 3.34
CA LEU A 27 14.15 2.81 3.93
C LEU A 27 15.23 3.24 2.94
N PHE A 28 15.18 2.70 1.72
CA PHE A 28 16.15 3.02 0.67
C PHE A 28 15.99 4.47 0.21
N VAL A 29 14.76 4.95 0.08
CA VAL A 29 14.46 6.34 -0.29
C VAL A 29 15.00 7.30 0.76
N ALA A 30 14.77 7.03 2.04
CA ALA A 30 15.27 7.86 3.14
C ALA A 30 16.80 7.98 3.10
N HIS A 31 17.47 6.86 2.81
CA HIS A 31 18.93 6.81 2.75
C HIS A 31 19.51 7.52 1.51
N THR A 32 18.83 7.41 0.38
CA THR A 32 19.26 8.05 -0.87
C THR A 32 19.17 9.56 -0.79
N PHE A 33 18.12 10.10 -0.19
CA PHE A 33 17.92 11.55 -0.11
C PHE A 33 18.64 12.21 1.07
N TRP A 34 18.99 11.44 2.12
CA TRP A 34 19.63 11.99 3.31
C TRP A 34 20.63 11.01 3.94
N PRO A 35 21.75 10.73 3.29
CA PRO A 35 22.73 9.74 3.76
C PRO A 35 23.33 10.10 5.13
N ASP A 36 23.43 11.40 5.45
CA ASP A 36 24.07 11.90 6.69
C ASP A 36 23.08 12.15 7.83
N ASN A 37 21.83 11.69 7.72
CA ASN A 37 20.84 11.92 8.77
C ASN A 37 21.08 10.93 9.94
N PRO A 38 21.30 11.43 11.17
CA PRO A 38 21.50 10.56 12.34
C PRO A 38 20.27 9.74 12.73
N ASN A 39 19.09 10.06 12.19
CA ASN A 39 17.82 9.39 12.49
C ASN A 39 17.03 9.05 11.22
N PRO A 40 17.44 8.05 10.42
CA PRO A 40 16.73 7.63 9.22
C PRO A 40 15.28 7.16 9.51
N GLY A 41 15.04 6.61 10.70
CA GLY A 41 13.71 6.16 11.14
C GLY A 41 12.67 7.28 11.21
N VAL A 42 13.06 8.50 11.57
CA VAL A 42 12.14 9.65 11.61
C VAL A 42 11.72 10.03 10.19
N LEU A 43 12.63 9.98 9.23
CA LEU A 43 12.33 10.27 7.83
C LEU A 43 11.44 9.20 7.22
N MET A 44 11.73 7.92 7.48
CA MET A 44 10.87 6.80 7.08
C MET A 44 9.46 6.95 7.65
N GLY A 45 9.34 7.27 8.95
CA GLY A 45 8.07 7.52 9.61
C GLY A 45 7.29 8.66 8.96
N SER A 46 7.96 9.76 8.60
CA SER A 46 7.32 10.88 7.92
C SER A 46 6.80 10.51 6.53
N LEU A 47 7.57 9.79 5.72
CA LEU A 47 7.15 9.33 4.40
C LEU A 47 5.95 8.38 4.47
N THR A 48 5.96 7.46 5.44
CA THR A 48 4.83 6.57 5.70
C THR A 48 3.60 7.36 6.14
N THR A 49 3.77 8.37 6.99
CA THR A 49 2.68 9.23 7.49
C THR A 49 1.97 9.96 6.35
N TRP A 50 2.70 10.52 5.38
CA TRP A 50 2.10 11.16 4.20
C TRP A 50 1.23 10.17 3.39
N GLY A 51 1.70 8.95 3.20
CA GLY A 51 0.91 7.90 2.56
C GLY A 51 -0.37 7.55 3.33
N LEU A 52 -0.26 7.38 4.66
CA LEU A 52 -1.40 7.07 5.53
C LEU A 52 -2.42 8.21 5.56
N LEU A 53 -1.99 9.47 5.62
CA LEU A 53 -2.90 10.63 5.51
C LEU A 53 -3.67 10.60 4.19
N GLY A 54 -2.98 10.32 3.08
CA GLY A 54 -3.63 10.11 1.78
C GLY A 54 -4.67 9.00 1.84
N MET A 55 -4.36 7.86 2.46
CA MET A 55 -5.29 6.73 2.59
C MET A 55 -6.53 7.08 3.41
N VAL A 56 -6.39 7.79 4.52
CA VAL A 56 -7.53 8.21 5.36
C VAL A 56 -8.46 9.14 4.59
N ILE A 57 -7.90 10.16 3.93
CA ILE A 57 -8.67 11.13 3.13
C ILE A 57 -9.31 10.41 1.92
N GLY A 58 -8.54 9.56 1.25
CA GLY A 58 -9.00 8.77 0.10
C GLY A 58 -10.14 7.83 0.45
N GLY A 59 -10.06 7.15 1.60
CA GLY A 59 -11.12 6.27 2.10
C GLY A 59 -12.44 7.01 2.34
N ALA A 60 -12.37 8.19 2.97
CA ALA A 60 -13.55 9.02 3.21
C ALA A 60 -14.17 9.54 1.90
N ILE A 61 -13.35 10.11 1.00
CA ILE A 61 -13.83 10.65 -0.29
C ILE A 61 -14.31 9.51 -1.20
N GLY A 62 -13.53 8.42 -1.29
CA GLY A 62 -13.81 7.28 -2.14
C GLY A 62 -15.11 6.58 -1.78
N GLY A 63 -15.42 6.44 -0.48
CA GLY A 63 -16.68 5.93 0.00
C GLY A 63 -17.86 6.76 -0.50
N ILE A 64 -17.84 8.08 -0.28
CA ILE A 64 -18.92 9.00 -0.68
C ILE A 64 -19.08 9.04 -2.21
N VAL A 65 -17.98 9.10 -2.94
CA VAL A 65 -18.01 9.19 -4.41
C VAL A 65 -18.46 7.87 -5.04
N SER A 66 -18.08 6.72 -4.45
CA SER A 66 -18.48 5.41 -4.94
C SER A 66 -19.99 5.18 -4.90
N ASP A 67 -20.68 5.76 -3.90
CA ASP A 67 -22.12 5.66 -3.79
C ASP A 67 -22.86 6.47 -4.90
N ARG A 68 -22.23 7.52 -5.45
CA ARG A 68 -22.79 8.35 -6.52
C ARG A 68 -22.48 7.84 -7.93
N ILE A 69 -21.24 7.45 -8.18
CA ILE A 69 -20.74 7.08 -9.53
C ILE A 69 -20.94 5.57 -9.79
N GLY A 70 -21.09 4.78 -8.72
CA GLY A 70 -21.17 3.34 -8.76
C GLY A 70 -19.82 2.69 -8.45
N ARG A 71 -19.86 1.65 -7.61
CA ARG A 71 -18.68 1.02 -6.99
C ARG A 71 -17.68 0.46 -7.99
N LYS A 72 -18.15 -0.23 -9.04
CA LYS A 72 -17.27 -0.78 -10.08
C LYS A 72 -16.47 0.30 -10.81
N LYS A 73 -17.14 1.41 -11.19
CA LYS A 73 -16.47 2.51 -11.90
C LYS A 73 -15.48 3.21 -11.00
N MET A 74 -15.86 3.43 -9.73
CA MET A 74 -14.99 4.07 -8.76
C MET A 74 -13.77 3.21 -8.44
N LEU A 75 -13.90 1.89 -8.33
CA LEU A 75 -12.77 0.99 -8.12
C LEU A 75 -11.76 1.07 -9.29
N ILE A 76 -12.23 1.04 -10.53
CA ILE A 76 -11.36 1.18 -11.70
C ILE A 76 -10.66 2.54 -11.68
N LEU A 77 -11.40 3.61 -11.40
CA LEU A 77 -10.83 4.95 -11.31
C LEU A 77 -9.74 5.03 -10.21
N ALA A 78 -10.00 4.46 -9.05
CA ALA A 78 -9.07 4.46 -7.92
C ALA A 78 -7.78 3.70 -8.26
N VAL A 79 -7.86 2.54 -8.89
CA VAL A 79 -6.71 1.72 -9.32
C VAL A 79 -5.88 2.45 -10.38
N VAL A 80 -6.54 3.01 -11.41
CA VAL A 80 -5.85 3.78 -12.46
C VAL A 80 -5.19 5.01 -11.88
N PHE A 81 -5.89 5.74 -11.00
CA PHE A 81 -5.37 6.91 -10.33
C PHE A 81 -4.14 6.57 -9.48
N TYR A 82 -4.25 5.54 -8.65
CA TYR A 82 -3.13 5.05 -7.85
C TYR A 82 -1.92 4.68 -8.72
N GLY A 83 -2.10 3.85 -9.75
CA GLY A 83 -1.02 3.45 -10.65
C GLY A 83 -0.37 4.63 -11.36
N ALA A 84 -1.17 5.60 -11.84
CA ALA A 84 -0.67 6.79 -12.52
C ALA A 84 0.21 7.68 -11.61
N PHE A 85 -0.12 7.78 -10.31
CA PHE A 85 0.65 8.60 -9.37
C PHE A 85 1.77 7.84 -8.64
N THR A 86 1.78 6.52 -8.71
CA THR A 86 2.91 5.70 -8.22
C THR A 86 4.09 5.73 -9.20
N LEU A 87 3.86 5.76 -10.51
CA LEU A 87 4.92 5.78 -11.51
C LEU A 87 5.89 6.97 -11.37
N PRO A 88 5.43 8.23 -11.19
CA PRO A 88 6.34 9.37 -11.03
C PRO A 88 7.21 9.30 -9.78
N GLN A 89 6.80 8.57 -8.75
CA GLN A 89 7.62 8.38 -7.54
C GLN A 89 8.95 7.69 -7.84
N ALA A 90 9.00 6.81 -8.86
CA ALA A 90 10.23 6.16 -9.29
C ALA A 90 11.25 7.12 -9.90
N PHE A 91 10.82 8.30 -10.34
CA PHE A 91 11.65 9.36 -10.93
C PHE A 91 11.84 10.55 -10.00
N ALA A 92 11.48 10.40 -8.72
CA ALA A 92 11.61 11.47 -7.76
C ALA A 92 13.09 11.80 -7.51
N ASN A 93 13.45 13.06 -7.73
CA ASN A 93 14.80 13.60 -7.42
C ASN A 93 14.81 14.40 -6.10
N ASP A 94 13.63 14.62 -5.50
CA ASP A 94 13.47 15.41 -4.29
C ASP A 94 12.50 14.72 -3.33
N LEU A 95 12.80 14.82 -2.03
CA LEU A 95 11.98 14.25 -0.94
C LEU A 95 10.56 14.83 -0.93
N VAL A 96 10.44 16.13 -1.15
CA VAL A 96 9.12 16.81 -1.16
C VAL A 96 8.27 16.29 -2.32
N PHE A 97 8.87 16.14 -3.49
CA PHE A 97 8.20 15.57 -4.66
C PHE A 97 7.71 14.15 -4.35
N PHE A 98 8.57 13.31 -3.79
CA PHE A 98 8.21 11.95 -3.40
C PHE A 98 7.04 11.93 -2.40
N ALA A 99 7.09 12.77 -1.34
CA ALA A 99 6.06 12.84 -0.30
C ALA A 99 4.69 13.28 -0.86
N VAL A 100 4.67 14.27 -1.76
CA VAL A 100 3.44 14.77 -2.39
C VAL A 100 2.81 13.68 -3.26
N PHE A 101 3.58 13.02 -4.12
CA PHE A 101 3.08 11.93 -4.95
C PHE A 101 2.64 10.73 -4.11
N ARG A 102 3.30 10.50 -2.99
CA ARG A 102 2.94 9.48 -2.01
C ARG A 102 1.59 9.75 -1.37
N LEU A 103 1.32 10.99 -0.98
CA LEU A 103 0.01 11.40 -0.46
C LEU A 103 -1.07 11.20 -1.52
N ILE A 104 -0.82 11.63 -2.76
CA ILE A 104 -1.79 11.50 -3.86
C ILE A 104 -2.05 10.02 -4.20
N ALA A 105 -1.02 9.20 -4.28
CA ALA A 105 -1.17 7.76 -4.49
C ALA A 105 -1.97 7.11 -3.34
N GLY A 106 -1.72 7.55 -2.09
CA GLY A 106 -2.47 7.13 -0.92
C GLY A 106 -3.97 7.38 -1.02
N LEU A 107 -4.40 8.49 -1.64
CA LEU A 107 -5.82 8.75 -1.91
C LEU A 107 -6.46 7.62 -2.76
N GLY A 108 -5.75 7.13 -3.75
CA GLY A 108 -6.20 6.03 -4.60
C GLY A 108 -6.36 4.72 -3.82
N VAL A 109 -5.29 4.29 -3.13
CA VAL A 109 -5.29 3.05 -2.33
C VAL A 109 -6.34 3.10 -1.23
N GLY A 110 -6.43 4.23 -0.50
CA GLY A 110 -7.42 4.42 0.56
C GLY A 110 -8.86 4.29 0.08
N SER A 111 -9.13 4.71 -1.16
CA SER A 111 -10.45 4.57 -1.78
C SER A 111 -10.79 3.11 -2.11
N CYS A 112 -9.81 2.28 -2.44
CA CYS A 112 -10.03 0.87 -2.82
C CYS A 112 -10.58 0.04 -1.67
N ILE A 113 -10.03 0.20 -0.46
CA ILE A 113 -10.36 -0.64 0.71
C ILE A 113 -11.87 -0.66 1.04
N PRO A 114 -12.55 0.49 1.26
CA PRO A 114 -13.99 0.48 1.55
C PRO A 114 -14.83 0.01 0.36
N ILE A 115 -14.41 0.29 -0.87
CA ILE A 115 -15.14 -0.10 -2.07
C ILE A 115 -15.10 -1.62 -2.25
N VAL A 116 -13.93 -2.25 -2.11
CA VAL A 116 -13.77 -3.70 -2.24
C VAL A 116 -14.53 -4.43 -1.14
N THR A 117 -14.43 -3.97 0.12
CA THR A 117 -15.15 -4.59 1.23
C THR A 117 -16.68 -4.51 1.09
N THR A 118 -17.18 -3.37 0.62
CA THR A 118 -18.62 -3.23 0.33
C THR A 118 -19.06 -4.07 -0.86
N MET A 119 -18.32 -4.09 -1.97
CA MET A 119 -18.63 -4.98 -3.10
C MET A 119 -18.61 -6.44 -2.71
N LEU A 120 -17.68 -6.85 -1.85
CA LEU A 120 -17.60 -8.20 -1.33
C LEU A 120 -18.81 -8.53 -0.47
N SER A 121 -19.21 -7.63 0.44
CA SER A 121 -20.36 -7.83 1.32
C SER A 121 -21.69 -7.92 0.56
N GLU A 122 -21.82 -7.25 -0.58
CA GLU A 122 -23.01 -7.30 -1.44
C GLU A 122 -23.07 -8.52 -2.36
N SER A 123 -21.88 -9.06 -2.69
CA SER A 123 -21.78 -10.22 -3.59
C SER A 123 -22.07 -11.54 -2.88
N VAL A 124 -22.20 -11.54 -1.54
CA VAL A 124 -22.33 -12.75 -0.71
C VAL A 124 -23.63 -12.74 0.09
N PRO A 125 -24.30 -13.92 0.27
CA PRO A 125 -25.48 -14.06 1.11
C PRO A 125 -25.23 -13.56 2.55
N SER A 126 -26.27 -12.97 3.15
CA SER A 126 -26.21 -12.36 4.48
C SER A 126 -25.65 -13.28 5.57
N ASN A 127 -25.97 -14.57 5.51
CA ASN A 127 -25.55 -15.57 6.50
C ASN A 127 -24.03 -15.84 6.53
N ARG A 128 -23.28 -15.45 5.47
CA ARG A 128 -21.86 -15.76 5.32
C ARG A 128 -21.00 -14.52 5.07
N ARG A 129 -21.56 -13.31 5.16
CA ARG A 129 -20.82 -12.06 4.89
C ARG A 129 -19.58 -11.92 5.74
N GLY A 130 -19.67 -12.17 7.05
CA GLY A 130 -18.53 -12.07 7.94
C GLY A 130 -17.36 -13.00 7.56
N LEU A 131 -17.69 -14.25 7.18
CA LEU A 131 -16.69 -15.21 6.74
C LEU A 131 -15.94 -14.73 5.49
N PHE A 132 -16.66 -14.27 4.48
CA PHE A 132 -16.06 -13.85 3.22
C PHE A 132 -15.26 -12.54 3.34
N ILE A 133 -15.73 -11.60 4.17
CA ILE A 133 -14.97 -10.40 4.52
C ILE A 133 -13.67 -10.78 5.26
N GLY A 134 -13.78 -11.72 6.23
CA GLY A 134 -12.61 -12.22 6.96
C GLY A 134 -11.58 -12.90 6.06
N ILE A 135 -12.02 -13.72 5.08
CA ILE A 135 -11.14 -14.32 4.09
C ILE A 135 -10.49 -13.23 3.23
N GLY A 136 -11.23 -12.20 2.81
CA GLY A 136 -10.68 -11.07 2.07
C GLY A 136 -9.58 -10.35 2.85
N GLN A 137 -9.79 -10.06 4.13
CA GLN A 137 -8.77 -9.46 5.00
C GLN A 137 -7.57 -10.38 5.21
N ALA A 138 -7.78 -11.69 5.35
CA ALA A 138 -6.69 -12.65 5.41
C ALA A 138 -5.87 -12.68 4.10
N CYS A 139 -6.52 -12.54 2.95
CA CYS A 139 -5.85 -12.40 1.65
C CYS A 139 -4.96 -11.15 1.59
N MET A 140 -5.43 -10.02 2.13
CA MET A 140 -4.64 -8.79 2.23
C MET A 140 -3.37 -8.99 3.09
N VAL A 141 -3.51 -9.65 4.25
CA VAL A 141 -2.35 -10.01 5.10
C VAL A 141 -1.44 -11.00 4.38
N GLY A 142 -1.99 -11.94 3.61
CA GLY A 142 -1.21 -12.82 2.72
C GLY A 142 -0.35 -12.04 1.73
N GLY A 143 -0.87 -10.94 1.19
CA GLY A 143 -0.12 -10.00 0.35
C GLY A 143 1.10 -9.41 1.07
N TRP A 144 1.01 -9.07 2.35
CA TRP A 144 2.14 -8.60 3.15
C TRP A 144 3.25 -9.65 3.26
N VAL A 145 2.86 -10.91 3.50
CA VAL A 145 3.82 -12.02 3.57
C VAL A 145 4.55 -12.20 2.24
N VAL A 146 3.83 -12.19 1.13
CA VAL A 146 4.41 -12.30 -0.22
C VAL A 146 5.36 -11.13 -0.48
N ALA A 147 4.97 -9.91 -0.14
CA ALA A 147 5.82 -8.73 -0.28
C ALA A 147 7.10 -8.85 0.54
N GLY A 148 7.02 -9.31 1.79
CA GLY A 148 8.17 -9.53 2.65
C GLY A 148 9.14 -10.58 2.10
N LEU A 149 8.59 -11.69 1.57
CA LEU A 149 9.40 -12.74 0.95
C LEU A 149 10.15 -12.28 -0.32
N ILE A 150 9.57 -11.35 -1.06
CA ILE A 150 10.20 -10.77 -2.27
C ILE A 150 11.16 -9.64 -1.89
N ALA A 151 10.77 -8.78 -0.95
CA ALA A 151 11.60 -7.65 -0.52
C ALA A 151 12.89 -8.09 0.18
N ASN A 152 12.83 -9.10 1.06
CA ASN A 152 13.98 -9.58 1.82
C ASN A 152 15.19 -9.98 0.94
N PRO A 153 15.06 -10.84 -0.08
CA PRO A 153 16.21 -11.18 -0.91
C PRO A 153 16.73 -9.99 -1.73
N ILE A 154 15.86 -9.07 -2.15
CA ILE A 154 16.26 -7.86 -2.87
C ILE A 154 17.03 -6.94 -1.93
N CYS A 155 16.53 -6.71 -0.73
CA CYS A 155 17.21 -5.95 0.30
C CYS A 155 18.58 -6.57 0.62
N ASN A 156 18.66 -7.87 0.87
CA ASN A 156 19.90 -8.57 1.18
C ASN A 156 20.90 -8.56 0.01
N ALA A 157 20.43 -8.60 -1.23
CA ALA A 157 21.30 -8.52 -2.40
C ALA A 157 21.88 -7.11 -2.60
N THR A 158 21.18 -6.06 -2.13
CA THR A 158 21.60 -4.66 -2.23
C THR A 158 22.45 -4.21 -1.03
N THR A 159 22.43 -4.95 0.09
CA THR A 159 23.17 -4.64 1.32
C THR A 159 24.69 -4.67 1.21
N PRO A 160 25.35 -5.43 0.31
CA PRO A 160 26.79 -5.32 0.12
C PRO A 160 27.23 -3.90 -0.33
N LEU A 161 26.31 -3.13 -0.91
CA LEU A 161 26.55 -1.75 -1.32
C LEU A 161 26.29 -0.74 -0.18
N LEU A 162 25.58 -1.15 0.85
CA LEU A 162 25.17 -0.32 1.99
C LEU A 162 25.84 -0.71 3.34
N GLY A 163 26.76 -1.62 3.32
CA GLY A 163 27.81 -2.09 4.25
C GLY A 163 27.59 -2.10 5.77
N GLU A 164 26.75 -1.29 6.36
CA GLU A 164 26.58 -1.22 7.83
C GLU A 164 25.13 -1.21 8.34
N PHE A 165 24.14 -1.08 7.47
CA PHE A 165 22.75 -0.83 7.88
C PHE A 165 21.93 -2.08 8.21
N THR A 166 22.39 -3.27 7.85
CA THR A 166 21.68 -4.53 8.13
C THR A 166 21.53 -4.83 9.62
N ASN A 167 22.46 -4.36 10.44
CA ASN A 167 22.39 -4.62 11.88
C ASN A 167 21.32 -3.77 12.56
N GLU A 168 21.11 -2.50 12.17
CA GLU A 168 20.10 -1.66 12.78
C GLU A 168 18.66 -2.06 12.42
N VAL A 169 18.40 -2.50 11.19
CA VAL A 169 17.07 -2.94 10.77
C VAL A 169 16.65 -4.23 11.48
N VAL A 170 17.59 -5.14 11.73
CA VAL A 170 17.32 -6.37 12.49
C VAL A 170 16.94 -6.06 13.93
N TYR A 171 17.57 -5.06 14.56
CA TYR A 171 17.23 -4.67 15.95
C TYR A 171 15.90 -3.91 16.08
N MET A 172 15.36 -3.33 15.00
CA MET A 172 14.05 -2.66 15.03
C MET A 172 12.88 -3.63 14.78
N THR A 173 13.15 -4.87 14.33
CA THR A 173 12.13 -5.88 14.04
C THR A 173 12.06 -6.99 15.10
N THR A 174 12.93 -6.97 16.09
CA THR A 174 12.90 -7.82 17.30
C THR A 174 12.44 -7.01 18.51
#